data_601743e5e360997c247eb09d90c61c51
#
_entry.id   601743e5e360997c247eb09d90c61c51
#
_cell.length_a   1.000
_cell.length_b   1.000
_cell.length_c   1.000
_cell.angle_alpha   90.00
_cell.angle_beta   90.00
_cell.angle_gamma   90.00
#
_symmetry.space_group_name_H-M   'P 1'
#
loop_
_entity.id
_entity.type
_entity.pdbx_description
1 polymer ?
#
loop_
_entity_poly.entity_id
_entity_poly.type
_entity_poly.pdbx_seq_one_letter_code
_entity_poly.pdbx_strand_id
1 'polypeptide(L)'
;MVAESRGGYQSKRAGWRDVIHAVLHREDGIYTAECLEIAVVTQGRTVDEVLANLREAIALHLEGEDLESMGLIPRRIEISYEIPLALSVPEA
;
A
#
# COMPACT_ATOMS: atom_id res chain seq x y z
N MET A 1 -18.79 -19.46 -5.76
CA MET A 1 -18.58 -19.48 -5.47
C MET A 1 -18.31 -19.37 -5.16
N VAL A 2 -18.32 -18.92 -5.40
CA VAL A 2 -18.01 -18.76 -5.03
C VAL A 2 -17.66 -18.46 -4.80
N ALA A 3 -17.61 -18.02 -5.13
CA ALA A 3 -17.28 -17.82 -4.84
C ALA A 3 -17.00 -17.51 -4.70
N GLU A 4 -16.81 -17.10 -5.16
CA GLU A 4 -16.49 -16.93 -4.90
C GLU A 4 -15.96 -16.64 -4.82
N SER A 5 -16.01 -16.39 -5.20
CA SER A 5 -15.52 -16.32 -4.99
C SER A 5 -15.16 -15.99 -4.98
N ARG A 6 -15.04 -15.69 -5.30
CA ARG A 6 -14.63 -15.60 -5.08
C ARG A 6 -13.94 -15.82 -4.83
N GLY A 7 -13.97 -15.59 -5.18
CA GLY A 7 -13.28 -15.77 -4.92
C GLY A 7 -12.79 -15.89 -4.50
N GLY A 8 -12.71 -15.90 -4.54
CA GLY A 8 -12.13 -16.06 -4.13
C GLY A 8 -11.87 -16.16 -3.46
N TYR A 9 -11.74 -16.27 -3.30
CA TYR A 9 -11.48 -16.40 -2.47
C TYR A 9 -11.51 -16.95 -1.67
N GLN A 10 -11.43 -17.07 -1.45
CA GLN A 10 -11.43 -17.38 -0.64
C GLN A 10 -11.25 -17.94 0.19
N SER A 11 -10.99 -17.96 0.29
CA SER A 11 -10.77 -18.31 1.10
C SER A 11 -10.26 -18.64 1.63
N LYS A 12 -9.07 -19.40 0.60
CA LYS A 12 -8.65 -19.07 1.62
C LYS A 12 -9.48 -18.54 2.69
N ARG A 13 -9.16 -18.29 3.73
CA ARG A 13 -10.06 -17.76 4.66
C ARG A 13 -10.56 -16.42 4.17
N ALA A 14 -11.86 -16.34 4.03
CA ALA A 14 -12.48 -15.17 3.47
C ALA A 14 -12.16 -13.94 4.30
N GLY A 15 -11.82 -12.86 3.66
CA GLY A 15 -11.57 -11.59 4.35
C GLY A 15 -10.16 -11.40 4.86
N TRP A 16 -9.30 -12.41 4.78
CA TRP A 16 -7.93 -12.27 5.22
C TRP A 16 -7.09 -11.68 4.09
N ARG A 17 -6.21 -10.79 4.46
CA ARG A 17 -5.35 -10.12 3.50
C ARG A 17 -3.90 -10.33 3.86
N ASP A 18 -3.08 -10.61 2.86
CA ASP A 18 -1.66 -10.78 3.06
C ASP A 18 -0.84 -9.68 2.40
N VAL A 19 -1.51 -8.68 1.82
CA VAL A 19 -0.87 -7.62 1.09
C VAL A 19 -1.25 -6.27 1.67
N ILE A 20 -0.25 -5.42 1.86
CA ILE A 20 -0.49 -4.02 2.16
C ILE A 20 -0.18 -3.26 0.88
N HIS A 21 -1.14 -2.49 0.41
CA HIS A 21 -0.97 -1.69 -0.78
C HIS A 21 -0.54 -0.29 -0.41
N ALA A 22 0.42 0.23 -1.14
CA ALA A 22 0.87 1.60 -0.94
C ALA A 22 0.96 2.29 -2.28
N VAL A 23 0.65 3.56 -2.27
CA VAL A 23 0.75 4.40 -3.45
C VAL A 23 1.95 5.31 -3.25
N LEU A 24 2.82 5.32 -4.24
CA LEU A 24 4.04 6.13 -4.22
C LEU A 24 3.92 7.22 -5.26
N HIS A 25 4.20 8.45 -4.85
CA HIS A 25 4.24 9.55 -5.81
C HIS A 25 5.36 10.49 -5.42
N ARG A 26 5.75 11.33 -6.38
CA ARG A 26 6.86 12.25 -6.18
C ARG A 26 6.38 13.66 -6.47
N GLU A 27 6.74 14.57 -5.59
CA GLU A 27 6.41 15.98 -5.77
C GLU A 27 7.52 16.81 -5.17
N ASP A 28 8.05 17.74 -5.96
CA ASP A 28 9.11 18.65 -5.50
C ASP A 28 10.32 17.90 -4.97
N GLY A 29 10.68 16.79 -5.64
CA GLY A 29 11.84 16.02 -5.26
C GLY A 29 11.66 15.11 -4.06
N ILE A 30 10.46 15.03 -3.53
CA ILE A 30 10.17 14.21 -2.37
C ILE A 30 9.24 13.07 -2.79
N TYR A 31 9.60 11.85 -2.43
CA TYR A 31 8.72 10.70 -2.62
C TYR A 31 7.85 10.54 -1.38
N THR A 32 6.58 10.31 -1.61
CA THR A 32 5.63 10.04 -0.53
C THR A 32 4.99 8.69 -0.80
N ALA A 33 4.91 7.86 0.22
CA ALA A 33 4.22 6.57 0.13
C ALA A 33 3.10 6.55 1.16
N GLU A 34 1.93 6.16 0.69
CA GLU A 34 0.75 6.15 1.53
C GLU A 34 0.09 4.78 1.43
N CYS A 35 -0.17 4.15 2.56
CA CYS A 35 -0.83 2.85 2.59
C CYS A 35 -2.32 3.01 2.47
N LEU A 36 -2.96 2.00 1.88
CA LEU A 36 -4.41 2.01 1.71
C LEU A 36 -5.14 1.34 2.85
N GLU A 37 -4.54 0.29 3.43
CA GLU A 37 -5.22 -0.50 4.46
C GLU A 37 -4.97 -0.01 5.86
N ILE A 38 -3.89 0.73 6.07
CA ILE A 38 -3.52 1.21 7.40
C ILE A 38 -3.10 2.66 7.27
N ALA A 39 -3.17 3.39 8.37
CA ALA A 39 -2.89 4.82 8.38
C ALA A 39 -1.40 5.08 8.50
N VAL A 40 -0.67 4.78 7.44
CA VAL A 40 0.77 4.99 7.38
C VAL A 40 1.09 5.82 6.15
N VAL A 41 1.79 6.93 6.38
CA VAL A 41 2.31 7.79 5.33
C VAL A 41 3.77 8.07 5.66
N THR A 42 4.64 7.95 4.67
CA THR A 42 6.05 8.23 4.90
C THR A 42 6.65 8.91 3.69
N GLN A 43 7.84 9.46 3.84
CA GLN A 43 8.50 10.21 2.79
C GLN A 43 9.96 9.82 2.68
N GLY A 44 10.56 10.17 1.57
CA GLY A 44 11.98 9.97 1.34
C GLY A 44 12.44 10.79 0.14
N ARG A 45 13.73 10.97 0.03
CA ARG A 45 14.29 11.74 -1.09
C ARG A 45 14.65 10.85 -2.26
N THR A 46 14.70 9.55 -2.04
CA THR A 46 14.93 8.57 -3.07
C THR A 46 13.92 7.46 -2.92
N VAL A 47 13.77 6.65 -3.97
CA VAL A 47 12.88 5.50 -3.88
C VAL A 47 13.36 4.54 -2.81
N ASP A 48 14.66 4.28 -2.76
CA ASP A 48 15.19 3.37 -1.74
C ASP A 48 14.90 3.87 -0.33
N GLU A 49 15.03 5.18 -0.13
CA GLU A 49 14.81 5.76 1.18
C GLU A 49 13.34 5.65 1.59
N VAL A 50 12.43 6.02 0.67
CA VAL A 50 11.02 5.99 1.02
C VAL A 50 10.55 4.55 1.25
N LEU A 51 11.11 3.58 0.52
CA LEU A 51 10.73 2.19 0.72
C LEU A 51 11.25 1.66 2.06
N ALA A 52 12.46 2.03 2.43
CA ALA A 52 12.99 1.64 3.74
C ALA A 52 12.17 2.25 4.86
N ASN A 53 11.84 3.54 4.72
CA ASN A 53 11.01 4.22 5.71
C ASN A 53 9.62 3.61 5.77
N LEU A 54 9.09 3.21 4.63
CA LEU A 54 7.77 2.59 4.58
C LEU A 54 7.75 1.27 5.33
N ARG A 55 8.75 0.43 5.11
CA ARG A 55 8.81 -0.85 5.82
C ARG A 55 8.87 -0.64 7.33
N GLU A 56 9.70 0.30 7.75
CA GLU A 56 9.85 0.58 9.17
C GLU A 56 8.56 1.13 9.76
N ALA A 57 7.92 2.06 9.04
CA ALA A 57 6.70 2.68 9.53
C ALA A 57 5.57 1.66 9.65
N ILE A 58 5.47 0.74 8.68
CA ILE A 58 4.47 -0.31 8.73
C ILE A 58 4.72 -1.22 9.94
N ALA A 59 5.99 -1.61 10.13
CA ALA A 59 6.32 -2.49 11.24
C ALA A 59 5.96 -1.85 12.57
N LEU A 60 6.25 -0.57 12.72
CA LEU A 60 5.92 0.14 13.94
C LEU A 60 4.43 0.28 14.13
N HIS A 61 3.70 0.56 13.05
CA HIS A 61 2.26 0.72 13.13
C HIS A 61 1.57 -0.57 13.55
N LEU A 62 2.09 -1.71 13.07
CA LEU A 62 1.46 -2.99 13.36
C LEU A 62 1.89 -3.58 14.68
N GLU A 63 2.90 -3.01 15.30
CA GLU A 63 3.38 -3.49 16.58
C GLU A 63 2.29 -3.32 17.62
N GLY A 64 1.97 -4.41 18.30
CA GLY A 64 0.94 -4.37 19.31
C GLY A 64 -0.49 -4.45 18.82
N GLU A 65 -0.68 -4.48 17.49
CA GLU A 65 -2.02 -4.58 16.93
C GLU A 65 -2.49 -6.02 16.90
N ASP A 66 -3.79 -6.19 17.04
CA ASP A 66 -4.40 -7.51 16.88
C ASP A 66 -4.71 -7.72 15.41
N LEU A 67 -3.73 -8.26 14.70
CA LEU A 67 -3.85 -8.38 13.25
C LEU A 67 -4.94 -9.35 12.84
N GLU A 68 -5.19 -10.38 13.65
CA GLU A 68 -6.23 -11.33 13.32
C GLU A 68 -7.61 -10.68 13.33
N SER A 69 -7.86 -9.82 14.30
CA SER A 69 -9.15 -9.15 14.35
C SER A 69 -9.31 -8.16 13.20
N MET A 70 -8.20 -7.72 12.62
CA MET A 70 -8.24 -6.83 11.46
C MET A 70 -8.35 -7.61 10.15
N GLY A 71 -8.23 -8.91 10.20
CA GLY A 71 -8.24 -9.73 9.00
C GLY A 71 -7.00 -9.53 8.15
N LEU A 72 -5.88 -9.22 8.79
CA LEU A 72 -4.67 -8.84 8.07
C LEU A 72 -3.49 -9.67 8.56
N ILE A 73 -2.85 -10.38 7.65
CA ILE A 73 -1.60 -11.08 7.92
C ILE A 73 -0.63 -10.61 6.86
N PRO A 74 0.03 -9.47 7.06
CA PRO A 74 0.84 -8.87 6.01
C PRO A 74 2.07 -9.71 5.71
N ARG A 75 2.26 -10.03 4.46
CA ARG A 75 3.43 -10.77 3.99
C ARG A 75 4.22 -10.01 2.97
N ARG A 76 3.58 -9.04 2.31
CA ARG A 76 4.28 -8.27 1.28
C ARG A 76 3.59 -6.93 1.10
N ILE A 77 4.32 -6.02 0.49
CA ILE A 77 3.83 -4.70 0.18
C ILE A 77 3.82 -4.58 -1.34
N GLU A 78 2.69 -4.16 -1.90
CA GLU A 78 2.60 -3.87 -3.31
C GLU A 78 2.57 -2.37 -3.48
N ILE A 79 3.40 -1.89 -4.40
CA ILE A 79 3.59 -0.45 -4.60
C ILE A 79 3.05 -0.08 -5.97
N SER A 80 2.20 0.94 -6.01
CA SER A 80 1.78 1.58 -7.24
C SER A 80 2.46 2.94 -7.30
N TYR A 81 3.20 3.19 -8.38
CA TYR A 81 3.89 4.46 -8.54
C TYR A 81 3.07 5.33 -9.48
N GLU A 82 2.56 6.42 -8.96
CA GLU A 82 1.75 7.34 -9.74
C GLU A 82 2.63 8.45 -10.27
N ILE A 83 2.60 8.61 -11.57
CA ILE A 83 3.39 9.62 -12.26
C ILE A 83 2.41 10.58 -12.93
N PRO A 84 2.60 11.89 -12.72
CA PRO A 84 1.73 12.84 -13.42
C PRO A 84 1.90 12.71 -14.91
N LEU A 85 0.79 12.67 -15.61
CA LEU A 85 0.81 12.60 -17.05
C LEU A 85 0.70 14.05 -17.57
N ALA A 86 1.85 14.67 -17.69
CA ALA A 86 1.89 16.10 -18.05
C ALA A 86 1.67 16.29 -19.54
N LEU A 87 0.45 16.08 -19.99
CA LEU A 87 0.10 16.27 -21.38
C LEU A 87 -0.31 17.71 -21.64
N SER A 88 0.20 18.24 -22.75
CA SER A 88 -0.31 19.50 -23.27
C SER A 88 -1.59 19.20 -24.00
N VAL A 89 -2.71 19.41 -23.35
CA VAL A 89 -3.99 19.20 -23.97
C VAL A 89 -4.41 20.46 -24.70
N PRO A 90 -4.66 20.37 -26.00
CA PRO A 90 -5.05 21.59 -26.73
C PRO A 90 -6.38 22.11 -26.21
N GLU A 91 -6.46 23.40 -26.14
CA GLU A 91 -7.72 24.03 -25.80
C GLU A 91 -8.73 23.82 -26.91
N ALA A 92 -9.89 23.41 -26.53
CA ALA A 92 -10.90 23.14 -27.54
C ALA A 92 -11.55 24.44 -28.03
#